data_3a21a4bbbf55072da2333aa37e38f2ec
#
_entry.id   3a21a4bbbf55072da2333aa37e38f2ec
#
_cell.length_a   1.000
_cell.length_b   1.000
_cell.length_c   1.000
_cell.angle_alpha   90.00
_cell.angle_beta   90.00
_cell.angle_gamma   90.00
#
_symmetry.space_group_name_H-M   'P 1'
#
loop_
_entity.id
_entity.type
_entity.pdbx_description
1 polymer ?
#
loop_
_entity_poly.entity_id
_entity_poly.type
_entity_poly.pdbx_seq_one_letter_code
_entity_poly.pdbx_strand_id
1 'polypeptide(L)'
;MTDAPSRRGFIKQCGIVSAGLVAGTAAKAEGAPCPPAATNPPAHNEIPFYGSHQAGITTPAQKHIYFLVADLHSDDREKIQEMFQMWTAYSLNLTRGEHVKPYSKNLYIPPTDTGEADSLNPHNLTLTFGVSPSFFSKLKMEHLRPAELADLPHFPRDQLQAAYTDGDLCIQACADDPQVAFHAVRNLVRGARLNLTMRWSQAGFNSYDSASETPRNLFAFKDGTANFSGENLDKVVWCDGDNWLNGGSYLIARRIKMFLETWDRTSLGEQHNTFGRYRDSGAPMGQHEEHEPINLALT
;
A
#
# COMPACT_ATOMS: atom_id res chain seq x y z
N MET A 1 -0.18 33.61 9.20
CA MET A 1 0.14 32.21 9.49
C MET A 1 -1.04 31.42 8.97
N THR A 2 -0.89 30.84 7.78
CA THR A 2 -1.94 30.01 7.15
C THR A 2 -1.73 28.59 7.65
N ASP A 3 -2.74 28.05 8.35
CA ASP A 3 -2.74 26.67 8.82
C ASP A 3 -2.45 25.70 7.68
N ALA A 4 -1.43 24.88 7.84
CA ALA A 4 -1.09 23.81 6.90
C ALA A 4 -2.20 22.75 6.89
N PRO A 5 -2.66 22.26 5.73
CA PRO A 5 -3.76 21.31 5.66
C PRO A 5 -3.35 19.95 6.24
N SER A 6 -4.13 19.46 7.20
CA SER A 6 -4.02 18.09 7.71
C SER A 6 -4.49 17.08 6.65
N ARG A 7 -4.16 15.76 6.80
CA ARG A 7 -4.67 14.67 5.93
C ARG A 7 -6.19 14.74 5.72
N ARG A 8 -6.94 15.08 6.76
CA ARG A 8 -8.39 15.32 6.68
C ARG A 8 -8.72 16.59 5.90
N GLY A 9 -7.85 17.62 5.96
CA GLY A 9 -7.97 18.87 5.20
C GLY A 9 -7.69 18.67 3.71
N PHE A 10 -6.71 17.83 3.34
CA PHE A 10 -6.41 17.52 1.96
C PHE A 10 -7.61 16.89 1.22
N ILE A 11 -8.25 15.90 1.85
CA ILE A 11 -9.46 15.27 1.30
C ILE A 11 -10.63 16.28 1.25
N LYS A 12 -10.71 17.22 2.20
CA LYS A 12 -11.72 18.30 2.19
C LYS A 12 -11.43 19.37 1.14
N GLN A 13 -10.18 19.72 0.88
CA GLN A 13 -9.82 20.73 -0.14
C GLN A 13 -10.09 20.26 -1.57
N CYS A 14 -10.11 18.96 -1.83
CA CYS A 14 -10.59 18.44 -3.11
C CYS A 14 -12.08 18.73 -3.38
N GLY A 15 -12.83 19.18 -2.38
CA GLY A 15 -14.28 19.42 -2.45
C GLY A 15 -14.75 20.88 -2.30
N ILE A 16 -13.86 21.86 -2.22
CA ILE A 16 -14.27 23.26 -2.02
C ILE A 16 -13.81 24.16 -3.16
N VAL A 17 -14.45 24.09 -4.31
CA VAL A 17 -14.60 25.23 -5.23
C VAL A 17 -15.91 25.08 -5.99
N SER A 18 -17.00 25.48 -5.39
CA SER A 18 -18.15 26.15 -6.03
C SER A 18 -19.27 26.39 -5.02
N ALA A 19 -19.26 27.55 -4.38
CA ALA A 19 -20.49 28.14 -3.85
C ALA A 19 -20.45 29.61 -4.17
N GLY A 20 -21.07 29.97 -5.29
CA GLY A 20 -21.46 31.34 -5.58
C GLY A 20 -22.58 31.79 -4.65
N LEU A 21 -22.47 33.04 -4.22
CA LEU A 21 -23.36 33.87 -3.45
C LEU A 21 -24.83 33.43 -3.38
N VAL A 22 -25.30 33.12 -2.16
CA VAL A 22 -26.58 33.58 -1.64
C VAL A 22 -26.38 33.94 -0.16
N ALA A 23 -26.68 35.17 0.20
CA ALA A 23 -26.67 35.67 1.56
C ALA A 23 -27.79 35.01 2.39
N GLY A 24 -27.45 34.45 3.55
CA GLY A 24 -28.43 33.95 4.50
C GLY A 24 -27.80 33.11 5.60
N THR A 25 -27.65 33.76 6.78
CA THR A 25 -27.45 33.15 8.12
C THR A 25 -26.34 32.13 8.30
N ALA A 26 -25.30 32.53 9.05
CA ALA A 26 -24.22 31.71 9.52
C ALA A 26 -24.72 30.56 10.43
N ALA A 27 -24.90 29.37 9.85
CA ALA A 27 -24.91 28.16 10.61
C ALA A 27 -23.43 27.65 10.67
N LYS A 28 -22.86 27.63 11.88
CA LYS A 28 -21.59 26.92 12.12
C LYS A 28 -21.71 25.49 11.60
N ALA A 29 -20.97 25.15 10.57
CA ALA A 29 -20.77 23.76 10.21
C ALA A 29 -19.94 23.10 11.32
N GLU A 30 -20.61 22.52 12.29
CA GLU A 30 -19.99 21.57 13.20
C GLU A 30 -19.51 20.39 12.34
N GLY A 31 -18.20 20.15 12.38
CA GLY A 31 -17.61 19.02 11.69
C GLY A 31 -18.33 17.73 12.06
N ALA A 32 -18.75 16.95 11.07
CA ALA A 32 -19.37 15.66 11.32
C ALA A 32 -18.51 14.87 12.32
N PRO A 33 -19.09 14.37 13.42
CA PRO A 33 -18.33 13.61 14.40
C PRO A 33 -17.70 12.40 13.71
N CYS A 34 -16.43 12.15 14.03
CA CYS A 34 -15.76 10.90 13.69
C CYS A 34 -16.68 9.76 14.18
N PRO A 35 -17.04 8.76 13.34
CA PRO A 35 -17.83 7.65 13.85
C PRO A 35 -17.13 7.09 15.09
N PRO A 36 -17.86 6.77 16.17
CA PRO A 36 -17.26 6.23 17.39
C PRO A 36 -16.46 4.98 17.01
N ALA A 37 -15.27 4.86 17.58
CA ALA A 37 -14.47 3.65 17.45
C ALA A 37 -15.39 2.45 17.79
N ALA A 38 -15.35 1.43 16.92
CA ALA A 38 -16.19 0.25 17.09
C ALA A 38 -16.07 -0.27 18.54
N THR A 39 -17.19 -0.35 19.24
CA THR A 39 -17.25 -0.78 20.64
C THR A 39 -17.13 -2.30 20.83
N ASN A 40 -17.07 -3.04 19.73
CA ASN A 40 -16.82 -4.48 19.76
C ASN A 40 -15.31 -4.74 19.67
N PRO A 41 -14.76 -5.70 20.44
CA PRO A 41 -13.38 -6.14 20.25
C PRO A 41 -13.21 -6.61 18.81
N PRO A 42 -12.04 -6.35 18.18
CA PRO A 42 -11.80 -6.79 16.81
C PRO A 42 -12.03 -8.30 16.69
N ALA A 43 -12.65 -8.72 15.59
CA ALA A 43 -12.81 -10.12 15.28
C ALA A 43 -11.42 -10.77 15.20
N HIS A 44 -11.34 -12.07 15.49
CA HIS A 44 -10.08 -12.81 15.33
C HIS A 44 -9.56 -12.61 13.91
N ASN A 45 -8.29 -12.18 13.74
CA ASN A 45 -7.64 -11.87 12.46
C ASN A 45 -8.16 -10.58 11.77
N GLU A 46 -8.67 -9.61 12.52
CA GLU A 46 -8.98 -8.26 12.02
C GLU A 46 -7.85 -7.28 12.36
N ILE A 47 -7.43 -6.50 11.37
CA ILE A 47 -6.57 -5.32 11.55
C ILE A 47 -7.42 -4.09 11.29
N PRO A 48 -7.56 -3.17 12.28
CA PRO A 48 -8.40 -1.99 12.11
C PRO A 48 -7.94 -1.13 10.94
N PHE A 49 -8.88 -0.73 10.08
CA PHE A 49 -8.60 0.16 8.96
C PHE A 49 -8.23 1.57 9.40
N TYR A 50 -8.86 2.08 10.46
CA TYR A 50 -8.55 3.38 11.03
C TYR A 50 -7.47 3.29 12.11
N GLY A 51 -6.53 4.23 12.07
CA GLY A 51 -5.47 4.35 13.05
C GLY A 51 -4.74 5.69 12.92
N SER A 52 -3.68 5.89 13.69
CA SER A 52 -2.76 7.02 13.54
C SER A 52 -2.02 6.98 12.19
N HIS A 53 -1.77 5.78 11.70
CA HIS A 53 -1.09 5.48 10.43
C HIS A 53 -1.92 4.54 9.58
N GLN A 54 -1.68 4.50 8.26
CA GLN A 54 -2.27 3.48 7.41
C GLN A 54 -1.73 2.09 7.81
N ALA A 55 -2.65 1.14 8.00
CA ALA A 55 -2.29 -0.27 8.15
C ALA A 55 -1.62 -0.79 6.87
N GLY A 56 -0.72 -1.77 7.00
CA GLY A 56 0.04 -2.36 5.88
C GLY A 56 1.41 -1.71 5.63
N ILE A 57 1.79 -0.67 6.38
CA ILE A 57 3.12 -0.04 6.29
C ILE A 57 4.08 -0.67 7.30
N THR A 58 3.76 -0.61 8.59
CA THR A 58 4.56 -1.23 9.67
C THR A 58 3.84 -2.42 10.32
N THR A 59 2.70 -2.81 9.79
CA THR A 59 2.00 -4.02 10.21
C THR A 59 2.90 -5.24 10.02
N PRO A 60 2.93 -6.21 10.94
CA PRO A 60 3.63 -7.47 10.71
C PRO A 60 3.25 -8.07 9.35
N ALA A 61 4.25 -8.55 8.59
CA ALA A 61 4.04 -8.99 7.23
C ALA A 61 3.04 -10.15 7.15
N GLN A 62 2.04 -10.02 6.30
CA GLN A 62 1.13 -11.09 5.94
C GLN A 62 1.74 -11.97 4.84
N LYS A 63 1.16 -13.15 4.60
CA LYS A 63 1.71 -14.14 3.68
C LYS A 63 1.53 -13.80 2.21
N HIS A 64 0.51 -13.02 1.87
CA HIS A 64 0.16 -12.71 0.49
C HIS A 64 -0.02 -11.21 0.28
N ILE A 65 0.35 -10.75 -0.91
CA ILE A 65 0.13 -9.40 -1.37
C ILE A 65 -0.57 -9.41 -2.74
N TYR A 66 -1.48 -8.48 -2.93
CA TYR A 66 -1.97 -8.09 -4.25
C TYR A 66 -1.73 -6.59 -4.42
N PHE A 67 -0.72 -6.25 -5.20
CA PHE A 67 -0.34 -4.86 -5.47
C PHE A 67 -0.90 -4.44 -6.82
N LEU A 68 -1.54 -3.28 -6.88
CA LEU A 68 -2.14 -2.74 -8.09
C LEU A 68 -1.73 -1.28 -8.27
N VAL A 69 -1.41 -0.93 -9.51
CA VAL A 69 -1.20 0.44 -9.95
C VAL A 69 -2.24 0.81 -11.00
N ALA A 70 -2.78 2.01 -10.93
CA ALA A 70 -3.83 2.48 -11.80
C ALA A 70 -3.58 3.90 -12.32
N ASP A 71 -4.12 4.16 -13.52
CA ASP A 71 -4.19 5.47 -14.15
C ASP A 71 -5.58 6.08 -13.94
N LEU A 72 -5.65 7.34 -13.55
CA LEU A 72 -6.88 8.09 -13.47
C LEU A 72 -7.34 8.51 -14.87
N HIS A 73 -8.64 8.38 -15.15
CA HIS A 73 -9.25 8.89 -16.38
C HIS A 73 -9.71 10.34 -16.25
N SER A 74 -10.05 10.75 -15.05
CA SER A 74 -10.65 12.04 -14.76
C SER A 74 -9.66 12.98 -14.08
N ASP A 75 -9.68 14.25 -14.46
CA ASP A 75 -9.06 15.38 -13.75
C ASP A 75 -10.05 16.11 -12.83
N ASP A 76 -11.28 15.59 -12.72
CA ASP A 76 -12.36 16.10 -11.87
C ASP A 76 -12.12 15.69 -10.40
N ARG A 77 -11.73 16.68 -9.60
CA ARG A 77 -11.39 16.45 -8.19
C ARG A 77 -12.57 15.95 -7.36
N GLU A 78 -13.79 16.39 -7.66
CA GLU A 78 -14.98 15.98 -6.91
C GLU A 78 -15.24 14.48 -7.12
N LYS A 79 -15.16 13.99 -8.36
CA LYS A 79 -15.28 12.56 -8.67
C LYS A 79 -14.18 11.71 -8.03
N ILE A 80 -12.96 12.22 -8.01
CA ILE A 80 -11.84 11.51 -7.37
C ILE A 80 -12.02 11.50 -5.84
N GLN A 81 -12.52 12.57 -5.25
CA GLN A 81 -12.86 12.61 -3.83
C GLN A 81 -13.98 11.61 -3.48
N GLU A 82 -15.05 11.56 -4.27
CA GLU A 82 -16.14 10.58 -4.10
C GLU A 82 -15.61 9.14 -4.22
N MET A 83 -14.70 8.89 -5.15
CA MET A 83 -14.04 7.60 -5.29
C MET A 83 -13.26 7.21 -4.02
N PHE A 84 -12.46 8.11 -3.44
CA PHE A 84 -11.74 7.84 -2.20
C PHE A 84 -12.67 7.68 -0.99
N GLN A 85 -13.76 8.42 -0.93
CA GLN A 85 -14.79 8.23 0.11
C GLN A 85 -15.43 6.85 0.01
N MET A 86 -15.77 6.41 -1.20
CA MET A 86 -16.28 5.06 -1.45
C MET A 86 -15.24 4.01 -1.07
N TRP A 87 -13.97 4.18 -1.46
CA TRP A 87 -12.90 3.25 -1.11
C TRP A 87 -12.69 3.17 0.41
N THR A 88 -12.78 4.29 1.11
CA THR A 88 -12.72 4.32 2.58
C THR A 88 -13.83 3.46 3.20
N ALA A 89 -15.07 3.63 2.72
CA ALA A 89 -16.21 2.85 3.21
C ALA A 89 -16.05 1.35 2.87
N TYR A 90 -15.61 1.02 1.66
CA TYR A 90 -15.37 -0.36 1.26
C TYR A 90 -14.25 -1.01 2.07
N SER A 91 -13.15 -0.29 2.26
CA SER A 91 -12.00 -0.78 3.02
C SER A 91 -12.36 -1.08 4.47
N LEU A 92 -13.19 -0.23 5.09
CA LEU A 92 -13.67 -0.45 6.45
C LEU A 92 -14.43 -1.78 6.58
N ASN A 93 -15.29 -2.09 5.60
CA ASN A 93 -16.04 -3.34 5.59
C ASN A 93 -15.14 -4.54 5.27
N LEU A 94 -14.30 -4.42 4.24
CA LEU A 94 -13.42 -5.50 3.80
C LEU A 94 -12.43 -5.95 4.88
N THR A 95 -11.84 -5.01 5.64
CA THR A 95 -10.92 -5.34 6.74
C THR A 95 -11.62 -6.01 7.93
N ARG A 96 -12.93 -6.00 7.97
CA ARG A 96 -13.77 -6.73 8.94
C ARG A 96 -14.28 -8.08 8.41
N GLY A 97 -13.96 -8.41 7.14
CA GLY A 97 -14.53 -9.58 6.46
C GLY A 97 -15.99 -9.40 6.06
N GLU A 98 -16.43 -8.16 5.92
CA GLU A 98 -17.80 -7.82 5.52
C GLU A 98 -17.85 -7.48 4.02
N HIS A 99 -19.03 -7.62 3.41
CA HIS A 99 -19.26 -7.21 2.03
C HIS A 99 -19.11 -5.69 1.88
N VAL A 100 -18.59 -5.22 0.74
CA VAL A 100 -18.47 -3.78 0.44
C VAL A 100 -19.80 -3.03 0.52
N LYS A 101 -20.87 -3.72 0.21
CA LYS A 101 -22.28 -3.27 0.37
C LYS A 101 -23.17 -4.46 0.68
N PRO A 102 -24.33 -4.26 1.34
CA PRO A 102 -25.34 -5.31 1.52
C PRO A 102 -25.76 -5.91 0.18
N TYR A 103 -25.99 -7.20 0.14
CA TYR A 103 -26.48 -7.87 -1.05
C TYR A 103 -27.82 -7.31 -1.52
N SER A 104 -27.91 -7.06 -2.83
CA SER A 104 -29.18 -6.75 -3.46
C SER A 104 -29.99 -8.05 -3.64
N LYS A 105 -31.28 -8.00 -3.31
CA LYS A 105 -32.22 -9.07 -3.61
C LYS A 105 -32.74 -9.04 -5.07
N ASN A 106 -32.37 -8.01 -5.84
CA ASN A 106 -32.73 -7.87 -7.23
C ASN A 106 -31.85 -8.75 -8.12
N LEU A 107 -32.39 -9.83 -8.66
CA LEU A 107 -31.66 -10.79 -9.50
C LEU A 107 -31.35 -10.26 -10.91
N TYR A 108 -31.87 -9.10 -11.29
CA TYR A 108 -31.69 -8.51 -12.63
C TYR A 108 -30.57 -7.45 -12.69
N ILE A 109 -29.87 -7.18 -11.56
CA ILE A 109 -28.73 -6.28 -11.51
C ILE A 109 -27.48 -7.03 -11.08
N PRO A 110 -26.27 -6.56 -11.46
CA PRO A 110 -25.03 -7.13 -10.97
C PRO A 110 -24.99 -7.12 -9.44
N PRO A 111 -24.35 -8.11 -8.80
CA PRO A 111 -24.23 -8.16 -7.36
C PRO A 111 -23.46 -6.93 -6.84
N THR A 112 -23.78 -6.51 -5.63
CA THR A 112 -23.15 -5.35 -4.99
C THR A 112 -21.71 -5.62 -4.56
N ASP A 113 -21.41 -6.88 -4.24
CA ASP A 113 -20.08 -7.41 -3.93
C ASP A 113 -19.72 -8.52 -4.92
N THR A 114 -18.45 -8.80 -5.13
CA THR A 114 -18.00 -9.83 -6.09
C THR A 114 -17.97 -11.24 -5.50
N GLY A 115 -18.00 -11.38 -4.17
CA GLY A 115 -18.31 -12.61 -3.44
C GLY A 115 -17.18 -13.64 -3.31
N GLU A 116 -15.94 -13.35 -3.78
CA GLU A 116 -14.86 -14.33 -3.71
C GLU A 116 -14.47 -14.69 -2.28
N ALA A 117 -14.65 -13.74 -1.35
CA ALA A 117 -14.31 -13.94 0.06
C ALA A 117 -15.53 -14.31 0.92
N ASP A 118 -16.64 -14.69 0.33
CA ASP A 118 -17.81 -15.17 1.08
C ASP A 118 -17.40 -16.34 1.98
N SER A 119 -17.79 -16.27 3.24
CA SER A 119 -17.46 -17.26 4.28
C SER A 119 -16.01 -17.27 4.76
N LEU A 120 -15.15 -16.38 4.26
CA LEU A 120 -13.80 -16.19 4.78
C LEU A 120 -13.82 -15.10 5.87
N ASN A 121 -12.95 -15.27 6.88
CA ASN A 121 -12.67 -14.19 7.82
C ASN A 121 -11.72 -13.15 7.17
N PRO A 122 -11.45 -12.00 7.80
CA PRO A 122 -10.60 -10.97 7.18
C PRO A 122 -9.13 -11.34 6.99
N HIS A 123 -8.65 -12.43 7.56
CA HIS A 123 -7.28 -12.94 7.38
C HIS A 123 -6.19 -11.86 7.52
N ASN A 124 -6.33 -10.98 8.52
CA ASN A 124 -5.43 -9.85 8.76
C ASN A 124 -5.31 -8.89 7.57
N LEU A 125 -6.37 -8.72 6.78
CA LEU A 125 -6.35 -7.85 5.61
C LEU A 125 -5.97 -6.42 5.97
N THR A 126 -4.98 -5.88 5.26
CA THR A 126 -4.65 -4.46 5.26
C THR A 126 -4.80 -3.88 3.86
N LEU A 127 -5.24 -2.64 3.80
CA LEU A 127 -5.39 -1.88 2.57
C LEU A 127 -4.66 -0.56 2.71
N THR A 128 -3.60 -0.38 1.91
CA THR A 128 -2.76 0.82 1.90
C THR A 128 -2.89 1.50 0.56
N PHE A 129 -3.09 2.81 0.57
CA PHE A 129 -3.25 3.63 -0.62
C PHE A 129 -2.09 4.59 -0.77
N GLY A 130 -1.55 4.69 -1.98
CA GLY A 130 -0.50 5.62 -2.34
C GLY A 130 -0.84 6.41 -3.60
N VAL A 131 -0.25 7.59 -3.73
CA VAL A 131 -0.37 8.46 -4.91
C VAL A 131 1.01 8.87 -5.41
N SER A 132 1.15 8.97 -6.72
CA SER A 132 2.41 9.31 -7.40
C SER A 132 2.51 10.82 -7.71
N PRO A 133 3.65 11.31 -8.21
CA PRO A 133 3.77 12.68 -8.70
C PRO A 133 2.72 13.03 -9.76
N SER A 134 2.40 12.11 -10.68
CA SER A 134 1.45 12.34 -11.77
C SER A 134 0.01 12.54 -11.29
N PHE A 135 -0.38 11.97 -10.14
CA PHE A 135 -1.66 12.22 -9.50
C PHE A 135 -1.87 13.72 -9.23
N PHE A 136 -0.85 14.39 -8.68
CA PHE A 136 -0.94 15.82 -8.37
C PHE A 136 -1.02 16.66 -9.64
N SER A 137 -0.22 16.34 -10.66
CA SER A 137 -0.24 17.06 -11.93
C SER A 137 -1.57 16.89 -12.66
N LYS A 138 -2.10 15.68 -12.71
CA LYS A 138 -3.38 15.38 -13.36
C LYS A 138 -4.55 16.13 -12.72
N LEU A 139 -4.56 16.25 -11.40
CA LEU A 139 -5.57 16.97 -10.64
C LEU A 139 -5.25 18.46 -10.46
N LYS A 140 -4.18 18.99 -11.04
CA LYS A 140 -3.73 20.38 -10.90
C LYS A 140 -3.53 20.80 -9.43
N MET A 141 -2.86 19.91 -8.69
CA MET A 141 -2.62 20.01 -7.24
C MET A 141 -1.12 20.01 -6.91
N GLU A 142 -0.26 20.45 -7.83
CA GLU A 142 1.21 20.43 -7.68
C GLU A 142 1.66 21.15 -6.41
N HIS A 143 0.94 22.19 -5.98
CA HIS A 143 1.23 22.94 -4.75
C HIS A 143 1.06 22.11 -3.46
N LEU A 144 0.42 20.95 -3.53
CA LEU A 144 0.25 20.03 -2.41
C LEU A 144 1.21 18.84 -2.50
N ARG A 145 1.94 18.67 -3.61
CA ARG A 145 2.92 17.60 -3.76
C ARG A 145 4.11 17.84 -2.83
N PRO A 146 4.48 16.86 -1.97
CA PRO A 146 5.72 16.94 -1.20
C PRO A 146 6.93 17.08 -2.12
N ALA A 147 7.94 17.84 -1.70
CA ALA A 147 9.15 18.09 -2.51
C ALA A 147 9.92 16.79 -2.80
N GLU A 148 9.93 15.87 -1.85
CA GLU A 148 10.62 14.59 -1.94
C GLU A 148 9.88 13.57 -2.83
N LEU A 149 8.59 13.80 -3.12
CA LEU A 149 7.82 12.93 -4.01
C LEU A 149 8.15 13.28 -5.46
N ALA A 150 9.18 12.65 -5.97
CA ALA A 150 9.66 12.78 -7.35
C ALA A 150 9.83 11.40 -7.99
N ASP A 151 9.84 11.38 -9.33
CA ASP A 151 10.15 10.16 -10.05
C ASP A 151 11.57 9.72 -9.74
N LEU A 152 11.79 8.40 -9.65
CA LEU A 152 13.12 7.86 -9.44
C LEU A 152 14.01 8.16 -10.66
N PRO A 153 15.31 8.49 -10.44
CA PRO A 153 16.23 8.62 -11.54
C PRO A 153 16.43 7.27 -12.25
N HIS A 154 16.86 7.32 -13.50
CA HIS A 154 17.28 6.11 -14.19
C HIS A 154 18.52 5.51 -13.51
N PHE A 155 18.44 4.25 -13.06
CA PHE A 155 19.57 3.55 -12.49
C PHE A 155 20.38 2.82 -13.59
N PRO A 156 21.71 2.69 -13.42
CA PRO A 156 22.55 1.95 -14.36
C PRO A 156 22.02 0.53 -14.58
N ARG A 157 21.91 0.12 -15.86
CA ARG A 157 21.43 -1.20 -16.29
C ARG A 157 19.93 -1.48 -16.08
N ASP A 158 19.14 -0.51 -15.65
CA ASP A 158 17.68 -0.67 -15.66
C ASP A 158 17.16 -0.92 -17.08
N GLN A 159 16.25 -1.88 -17.21
CA GLN A 159 15.54 -2.21 -18.45
C GLN A 159 14.05 -2.07 -18.19
N LEU A 160 13.62 -0.83 -17.91
CA LEU A 160 12.24 -0.54 -17.55
C LEU A 160 11.29 -0.90 -18.69
N GLN A 161 10.19 -1.56 -18.35
CA GLN A 161 9.14 -1.90 -19.28
C GLN A 161 7.95 -0.96 -19.05
N ALA A 162 7.56 -0.22 -20.06
CA ALA A 162 6.48 0.77 -19.97
C ALA A 162 5.15 0.18 -19.44
N ALA A 163 4.89 -1.11 -19.70
CA ALA A 163 3.71 -1.78 -19.20
C ALA A 163 3.67 -1.91 -17.65
N TYR A 164 4.82 -1.80 -16.99
CA TYR A 164 4.97 -1.97 -15.52
C TYR A 164 5.61 -0.76 -14.85
N THR A 165 5.57 0.38 -15.51
CA THR A 165 6.18 1.64 -15.04
C THR A 165 5.09 2.70 -14.93
N ASP A 166 5.30 3.70 -14.06
CA ASP A 166 4.38 4.80 -13.81
C ASP A 166 3.02 4.39 -13.27
N GLY A 167 2.08 5.32 -13.29
CA GLY A 167 0.72 5.23 -12.79
C GLY A 167 0.43 6.34 -11.79
N ASP A 168 -0.85 6.67 -11.59
CA ASP A 168 -1.25 7.81 -10.76
C ASP A 168 -1.43 7.43 -9.29
N LEU A 169 -1.86 6.20 -9.04
CA LEU A 169 -2.11 5.72 -7.67
C LEU A 169 -1.86 4.23 -7.56
N CYS A 170 -1.68 3.75 -6.33
CA CYS A 170 -1.55 2.34 -6.04
C CYS A 170 -2.46 1.90 -4.89
N ILE A 171 -2.78 0.62 -4.90
CA ILE A 171 -3.43 -0.12 -3.81
C ILE A 171 -2.53 -1.28 -3.44
N GLN A 172 -2.15 -1.38 -2.18
CA GLN A 172 -1.49 -2.54 -1.61
C GLN A 172 -2.49 -3.26 -0.72
N ALA A 173 -2.89 -4.46 -1.10
CA ALA A 173 -3.69 -5.36 -0.27
C ALA A 173 -2.81 -6.50 0.21
N CYS A 174 -2.64 -6.62 1.53
CA CYS A 174 -1.92 -7.73 2.14
C CYS A 174 -2.87 -8.52 3.05
N ALA A 175 -2.80 -9.86 3.00
CA ALA A 175 -3.60 -10.74 3.84
C ALA A 175 -2.89 -12.10 4.04
N ASP A 176 -3.34 -12.88 5.02
CA ASP A 176 -2.86 -14.26 5.19
C ASP A 176 -3.54 -15.25 4.25
N ASP A 177 -4.52 -14.78 3.47
CA ASP A 177 -5.19 -15.53 2.41
C ASP A 177 -5.15 -14.75 1.09
N PRO A 178 -4.71 -15.34 -0.03
CA PRO A 178 -4.57 -14.66 -1.31
C PRO A 178 -5.92 -14.27 -1.94
N GLN A 179 -6.99 -15.04 -1.66
CA GLN A 179 -8.33 -14.78 -2.19
C GLN A 179 -8.95 -13.55 -1.54
N VAL A 180 -8.70 -13.34 -0.23
CA VAL A 180 -9.13 -12.14 0.50
C VAL A 180 -8.44 -10.90 -0.05
N ALA A 181 -7.11 -10.94 -0.29
CA ALA A 181 -6.39 -9.82 -0.90
C ALA A 181 -6.89 -9.50 -2.32
N PHE A 182 -7.12 -10.52 -3.14
CA PHE A 182 -7.67 -10.36 -4.49
C PHE A 182 -9.09 -9.78 -4.48
N HIS A 183 -9.98 -10.32 -3.65
CA HIS A 183 -11.35 -9.86 -3.47
C HIS A 183 -11.40 -8.37 -3.12
N ALA A 184 -10.56 -7.95 -2.18
CA ALA A 184 -10.50 -6.56 -1.76
C ALA A 184 -10.13 -5.63 -2.93
N VAL A 185 -9.04 -5.89 -3.64
CA VAL A 185 -8.60 -5.06 -4.78
C VAL A 185 -9.65 -5.09 -5.90
N ARG A 186 -10.24 -6.25 -6.20
CA ARG A 186 -11.26 -6.38 -7.24
C ARG A 186 -12.48 -5.50 -6.96
N ASN A 187 -13.00 -5.49 -5.74
CA ASN A 187 -14.14 -4.64 -5.37
C ASN A 187 -13.79 -3.14 -5.43
N LEU A 188 -12.60 -2.74 -4.97
CA LEU A 188 -12.15 -1.35 -5.05
C LEU A 188 -12.07 -0.87 -6.51
N VAL A 189 -11.42 -1.64 -7.39
CA VAL A 189 -11.30 -1.31 -8.82
C VAL A 189 -12.67 -1.30 -9.50
N ARG A 190 -13.51 -2.30 -9.22
CA ARG A 190 -14.86 -2.38 -9.77
C ARG A 190 -15.71 -1.17 -9.40
N GLY A 191 -15.63 -0.72 -8.15
CA GLY A 191 -16.32 0.48 -7.69
C GLY A 191 -15.83 1.75 -8.38
N ALA A 192 -14.55 1.83 -8.69
CA ALA A 192 -13.89 3.00 -9.27
C ALA A 192 -13.77 2.97 -10.81
N ARG A 193 -14.37 2.00 -11.50
CA ARG A 193 -14.20 1.73 -12.96
C ARG A 193 -14.49 2.91 -13.89
N LEU A 194 -15.23 3.90 -13.44
CA LEU A 194 -15.49 5.12 -14.20
C LEU A 194 -14.42 6.19 -14.03
N ASN A 195 -13.55 6.05 -13.04
CA ASN A 195 -12.56 7.04 -12.66
C ASN A 195 -11.12 6.59 -12.94
N LEU A 196 -10.90 5.27 -13.08
CA LEU A 196 -9.56 4.72 -13.28
C LEU A 196 -9.55 3.47 -14.17
N THR A 197 -8.36 3.18 -14.73
CA THR A 197 -8.01 1.89 -15.34
C THR A 197 -6.82 1.29 -14.62
N MET A 198 -6.86 -0.01 -14.39
CA MET A 198 -5.70 -0.75 -13.92
C MET A 198 -4.59 -0.69 -14.98
N ARG A 199 -3.42 -0.21 -14.57
CA ARG A 199 -2.22 -0.18 -15.41
C ARG A 199 -1.47 -1.49 -15.34
N TRP A 200 -1.13 -1.94 -14.14
CA TRP A 200 -0.57 -3.26 -13.88
C TRP A 200 -0.90 -3.74 -12.47
N SER A 201 -0.76 -5.03 -12.26
CA SER A 201 -0.88 -5.62 -10.94
C SER A 201 0.15 -6.74 -10.76
N GLN A 202 0.46 -7.04 -9.51
CA GLN A 202 1.33 -8.14 -9.12
C GLN A 202 0.76 -8.82 -7.90
N ALA A 203 0.44 -10.10 -8.03
CA ALA A 203 0.26 -10.99 -6.90
C ALA A 203 1.63 -11.48 -6.42
N GLY A 204 1.78 -11.63 -5.11
CA GLY A 204 3.01 -12.10 -4.50
C GLY A 204 2.73 -12.85 -3.21
N PHE A 205 3.74 -13.52 -2.72
CA PHE A 205 3.69 -14.25 -1.46
C PHE A 205 5.04 -14.19 -0.75
N ASN A 206 5.01 -14.40 0.55
CA ASN A 206 6.18 -14.62 1.38
C ASN A 206 5.87 -15.72 2.40
N SER A 207 6.86 -16.50 2.78
CA SER A 207 6.68 -17.61 3.72
C SER A 207 7.80 -17.65 4.73
N TYR A 208 7.41 -17.79 5.99
CA TYR A 208 8.28 -17.99 7.15
C TYR A 208 7.47 -18.65 8.26
N ASP A 209 8.12 -19.48 9.06
CA ASP A 209 7.41 -20.23 10.12
C ASP A 209 7.25 -19.43 11.40
N SER A 210 8.10 -18.43 11.64
CA SER A 210 8.01 -17.54 12.79
C SER A 210 8.27 -16.09 12.41
N ALA A 211 7.65 -15.16 13.14
CA ALA A 211 7.83 -13.72 12.92
C ALA A 211 9.27 -13.21 13.17
N SER A 212 10.11 -14.00 13.84
CA SER A 212 11.53 -13.70 14.08
C SER A 212 12.45 -14.21 12.97
N GLU A 213 11.95 -15.00 12.02
CA GLU A 213 12.72 -15.53 10.93
C GLU A 213 12.77 -14.56 9.76
N THR A 214 13.97 -14.31 9.22
CA THR A 214 14.13 -13.54 7.99
C THR A 214 13.68 -14.40 6.80
N PRO A 215 12.67 -13.97 6.03
CA PRO A 215 12.18 -14.72 4.87
C PRO A 215 13.26 -14.82 3.78
N ARG A 216 13.05 -15.75 2.84
CA ARG A 216 13.93 -15.92 1.70
C ARG A 216 13.31 -15.36 0.43
N ASN A 217 14.12 -14.72 -0.40
CA ASN A 217 13.74 -14.38 -1.77
C ASN A 217 13.77 -15.61 -2.68
N LEU A 218 13.38 -15.44 -3.94
CA LEU A 218 13.34 -16.56 -4.90
C LEU A 218 14.71 -17.02 -5.41
N PHE A 219 15.81 -16.36 -5.02
CA PHE A 219 17.17 -16.87 -5.15
C PHE A 219 17.62 -17.72 -3.94
N ALA A 220 16.70 -17.99 -3.02
CA ALA A 220 16.89 -18.75 -1.79
C ALA A 220 17.74 -18.07 -0.71
N PHE A 221 18.09 -16.79 -0.86
CA PHE A 221 18.83 -16.03 0.15
C PHE A 221 17.88 -15.30 1.09
N LYS A 222 18.30 -15.11 2.35
CA LYS A 222 17.57 -14.33 3.33
C LYS A 222 17.46 -12.87 2.87
N ASP A 223 16.26 -12.31 2.94
CA ASP A 223 15.92 -11.00 2.39
C ASP A 223 15.14 -10.20 3.43
N GLY A 224 15.79 -9.20 3.99
CA GLY A 224 15.25 -8.39 5.09
C GLY A 224 16.10 -8.35 6.35
N THR A 225 17.27 -9.02 6.39
CA THR A 225 18.17 -9.08 7.56
C THR A 225 18.51 -7.69 8.12
N ALA A 226 18.66 -6.67 7.26
CA ALA A 226 18.98 -5.31 7.64
C ALA A 226 17.76 -4.38 7.77
N ASN A 227 16.54 -4.92 7.70
CA ASN A 227 15.35 -4.12 7.88
C ASN A 227 15.29 -3.57 9.32
N PHE A 228 14.86 -2.32 9.43
CA PHE A 228 14.63 -1.70 10.73
C PHE A 228 13.48 -2.37 11.47
N SER A 229 13.59 -2.42 12.80
CA SER A 229 12.55 -2.95 13.69
C SER A 229 12.43 -2.12 14.97
N GLY A 230 11.31 -2.27 15.67
CA GLY A 230 11.04 -1.56 16.92
C GLY A 230 11.09 -0.04 16.75
N GLU A 231 11.62 0.67 17.76
CA GLU A 231 11.68 2.15 17.79
C GLU A 231 12.49 2.77 16.63
N ASN A 232 13.41 2.02 16.01
CA ASN A 232 14.18 2.51 14.88
C ASN A 232 13.34 2.51 13.59
N LEU A 233 12.35 1.63 13.47
CA LEU A 233 11.41 1.61 12.35
C LEU A 233 10.60 2.91 12.32
N ASP A 234 10.05 3.34 13.45
CA ASP A 234 9.24 4.55 13.53
C ASP A 234 10.00 5.81 13.15
N LYS A 235 11.30 5.88 13.49
CA LYS A 235 12.17 7.03 13.16
C LYS A 235 12.42 7.20 11.67
N VAL A 236 12.34 6.13 10.87
CA VAL A 236 12.71 6.16 9.44
C VAL A 236 11.51 6.03 8.51
N VAL A 237 10.37 5.52 9.01
CA VAL A 237 9.20 5.24 8.16
C VAL A 237 8.24 6.42 8.11
N TRP A 238 8.01 7.12 9.23
CA TRP A 238 6.99 8.13 9.29
C TRP A 238 7.52 9.52 8.93
N CYS A 239 6.79 10.19 8.05
CA CYS A 239 7.06 11.58 7.72
C CYS A 239 6.62 12.48 8.87
N ASP A 240 7.53 13.35 9.31
CA ASP A 240 7.25 14.43 10.25
C ASP A 240 7.06 15.75 9.50
N GLY A 241 6.30 16.66 10.07
CA GLY A 241 6.14 18.02 9.55
C GLY A 241 4.72 18.56 9.63
N ASP A 242 4.57 19.82 9.25
CA ASP A 242 3.30 20.56 9.33
C ASP A 242 2.44 20.45 8.06
N ASN A 243 2.69 19.44 7.23
CA ASN A 243 1.93 19.22 5.99
C ASN A 243 0.98 18.03 6.10
N TRP A 244 0.16 17.83 5.07
CA TRP A 244 -0.86 16.78 5.01
C TRP A 244 -0.26 15.35 5.10
N LEU A 245 1.03 15.16 4.77
CA LEU A 245 1.72 13.87 4.79
C LEU A 245 2.24 13.49 6.18
N ASN A 246 2.15 14.39 7.17
CA ASN A 246 2.57 14.11 8.54
C ASN A 246 2.00 12.76 9.05
N GLY A 247 2.88 11.88 9.54
CA GLY A 247 2.57 10.49 9.91
C GLY A 247 2.20 9.59 8.71
N GLY A 248 2.44 10.03 7.46
CA GLY A 248 2.46 9.23 6.25
C GLY A 248 3.82 8.61 6.01
N SER A 249 3.98 8.00 4.83
CA SER A 249 5.23 7.38 4.42
C SER A 249 5.40 7.46 2.92
N TYR A 250 6.63 7.27 2.44
CA TYR A 250 6.91 7.07 1.02
C TYR A 250 7.01 5.58 0.70
N LEU A 251 6.56 5.20 -0.49
CA LEU A 251 6.69 3.84 -1.01
C LEU A 251 7.48 3.87 -2.31
N ILE A 252 8.52 3.04 -2.39
CA ILE A 252 9.23 2.75 -3.64
C ILE A 252 8.93 1.29 -3.99
N ALA A 253 8.29 1.07 -5.15
CA ALA A 253 8.00 -0.26 -5.67
C ALA A 253 8.84 -0.51 -6.91
N ARG A 254 9.64 -1.59 -6.91
CA ARG A 254 10.43 -2.04 -8.07
C ARG A 254 10.09 -3.49 -8.37
N ARG A 255 9.62 -3.74 -9.60
CA ARG A 255 9.39 -5.10 -10.09
C ARG A 255 10.64 -5.59 -10.81
N ILE A 256 11.27 -6.62 -10.26
CA ILE A 256 12.53 -7.16 -10.75
C ILE A 256 12.29 -8.54 -11.37
N LYS A 257 12.63 -8.69 -12.65
CA LYS A 257 12.62 -9.99 -13.31
C LYS A 257 13.84 -10.81 -12.86
N MET A 258 13.59 -11.92 -12.18
CA MET A 258 14.64 -12.83 -11.72
C MET A 258 14.87 -13.93 -12.76
N PHE A 259 16.11 -14.10 -13.20
CA PHE A 259 16.51 -15.12 -14.18
C PHE A 259 16.87 -16.44 -13.47
N LEU A 260 15.86 -17.14 -12.96
CA LEU A 260 16.04 -18.34 -12.14
C LEU A 260 16.76 -19.47 -12.88
N GLU A 261 16.50 -19.70 -14.17
CA GLU A 261 17.18 -20.72 -14.96
C GLU A 261 18.71 -20.51 -15.04
N THR A 262 19.15 -19.27 -15.13
CA THR A 262 20.58 -18.93 -15.10
C THR A 262 21.13 -19.11 -13.69
N TRP A 263 20.37 -18.68 -12.69
CA TRP A 263 20.73 -18.82 -11.28
C TRP A 263 20.92 -20.29 -10.87
N ASP A 264 20.02 -21.18 -11.29
CA ASP A 264 20.08 -22.61 -10.98
C ASP A 264 21.32 -23.31 -11.53
N ARG A 265 21.93 -22.75 -12.57
CA ARG A 265 23.19 -23.23 -13.14
C ARG A 265 24.44 -22.59 -12.55
N THR A 266 24.28 -21.58 -11.69
CA THR A 266 25.37 -20.89 -11.02
C THR A 266 25.87 -21.72 -9.84
N SER A 267 27.19 -21.86 -9.68
CA SER A 267 27.75 -22.63 -8.58
C SER A 267 27.42 -22.00 -7.23
N LEU A 268 27.31 -22.80 -6.16
CA LEU A 268 26.98 -22.30 -4.83
C LEU A 268 27.99 -21.23 -4.35
N GLY A 269 29.28 -21.40 -4.66
CA GLY A 269 30.31 -20.41 -4.33
C GLY A 269 30.06 -19.06 -5.03
N GLU A 270 29.69 -19.07 -6.30
CA GLU A 270 29.34 -17.87 -7.05
C GLU A 270 28.04 -17.23 -6.54
N GLN A 271 27.06 -18.05 -6.14
CA GLN A 271 25.83 -17.56 -5.49
C GLN A 271 26.17 -16.83 -4.18
N HIS A 272 27.02 -17.42 -3.31
CA HIS A 272 27.49 -16.78 -2.09
C HIS A 272 28.21 -15.47 -2.38
N ASN A 273 29.13 -15.47 -3.34
CA ASN A 273 29.88 -14.26 -3.73
C ASN A 273 28.96 -13.15 -4.25
N THR A 274 27.90 -13.52 -4.99
CA THR A 274 26.94 -12.53 -5.52
C THR A 274 26.19 -11.80 -4.41
N PHE A 275 25.82 -12.51 -3.34
CA PHE A 275 25.10 -11.95 -2.20
C PHE A 275 26.02 -11.47 -1.07
N GLY A 276 27.28 -11.88 -1.06
CA GLY A 276 28.21 -11.63 0.03
C GLY A 276 27.81 -12.36 1.33
N ARG A 277 26.96 -13.39 1.22
CA ARG A 277 26.38 -14.14 2.34
C ARG A 277 26.29 -15.62 2.05
N TYR A 278 26.31 -16.43 3.08
CA TYR A 278 25.99 -17.86 2.99
C TYR A 278 24.48 -18.07 2.85
N ARG A 279 24.10 -18.92 1.93
CA ARG A 279 22.67 -19.17 1.63
C ARG A 279 21.91 -19.84 2.78
N ASP A 280 22.54 -20.78 3.45
CA ASP A 280 21.95 -21.57 4.54
C ASP A 280 21.75 -20.74 5.81
N SER A 281 22.81 -20.15 6.34
CA SER A 281 22.78 -19.38 7.58
C SER A 281 22.30 -17.94 7.40
N GLY A 282 22.55 -17.33 6.22
CA GLY A 282 22.37 -15.89 6.00
C GLY A 282 23.55 -15.07 6.54
N ALA A 283 24.56 -15.71 7.15
CA ALA A 283 25.73 -15.01 7.68
C ALA A 283 26.53 -14.34 6.56
N PRO A 284 27.14 -13.16 6.80
CA PRO A 284 28.09 -12.57 5.89
C PRO A 284 29.27 -13.52 5.63
N MET A 285 29.85 -13.48 4.44
CA MET A 285 30.99 -14.33 4.11
C MET A 285 32.13 -14.11 5.11
N GLY A 286 32.68 -15.23 5.63
CA GLY A 286 33.69 -15.23 6.68
C GLY A 286 33.14 -15.07 8.11
N GLN A 287 31.82 -14.98 8.27
CA GLN A 287 31.12 -14.90 9.56
C GLN A 287 30.27 -16.14 9.81
N HIS A 288 29.65 -16.23 11.00
CA HIS A 288 28.88 -17.41 11.42
C HIS A 288 27.38 -17.14 11.64
N GLU A 289 27.01 -15.90 12.02
CA GLU A 289 25.65 -15.53 12.39
C GLU A 289 25.06 -14.53 11.38
N GLU A 290 23.76 -14.61 11.14
CA GLU A 290 23.03 -13.79 10.16
C GLU A 290 23.21 -12.28 10.37
N HIS A 291 23.17 -11.83 11.62
CA HIS A 291 23.16 -10.41 11.97
C HIS A 291 24.54 -9.84 12.30
N GLU A 292 25.60 -10.60 12.08
CA GLU A 292 26.96 -10.08 12.22
C GLU A 292 27.25 -8.98 11.19
N PRO A 293 28.08 -7.97 11.55
CA PRO A 293 28.45 -6.89 10.63
C PRO A 293 29.16 -7.42 9.38
N ILE A 294 28.78 -6.92 8.21
CA ILE A 294 29.49 -7.23 6.97
C ILE A 294 30.87 -6.58 7.00
N ASN A 295 31.91 -7.37 6.75
CA ASN A 295 33.27 -6.85 6.56
C ASN A 295 33.46 -6.53 5.06
N LEU A 296 33.28 -5.27 4.69
CA LEU A 296 33.42 -4.80 3.31
C LEU A 296 34.85 -4.95 2.74
N ALA A 297 35.87 -5.27 3.56
CA ALA A 297 37.22 -5.54 3.07
C ALA A 297 37.40 -6.99 2.57
N LEU A 298 36.44 -7.86 2.84
CA LEU A 298 36.45 -9.28 2.42
C LEU A 298 35.46 -9.59 1.27
N THR A 299 34.69 -8.60 0.83
CA THR A 299 33.67 -8.72 -0.25
C THR A 299 34.16 -8.13 -1.56
#